data_b752aa97eea25aeae506d497a37ac8e5
#
_entry.id   b752aa97eea25aeae506d497a37ac8e5
#
_cell.length_a   1.000
_cell.length_b   1.000
_cell.length_c   1.000
_cell.angle_alpha   90.00
_cell.angle_beta   90.00
_cell.angle_gamma   90.00
#
_symmetry.space_group_name_H-M   'P 1'
#
loop_
_entity.id
_entity.type
_entity.pdbx_description
1 polymer ?
#
loop_
_entity_poly.entity_id
_entity_poly.type
_entity_poly.pdbx_seq_one_letter_code
_entity_poly.pdbx_strand_id
1 'polypeptide(L)'
;MAARLSAAVEHIAAAGADDRSLRSQVLDVIQRYVSFDVYAFLLTDPATTVGCSPLAEVPNLAALPHLIRLKYLTSVNRWTGLPTSGCATLQQATGGRPEQSQLWREHLADLGILDVASAVFTDRFGWWGFLDLWRRQSCFTDDEVAALAGARPKITSLLRDVQAAAFTSAGEVPGQRGPGALVLSPALTVRVQTPQTQDWLAALVPPLSGRGPVPASAYNVAAQLLAIEASVDSHPAQARVHLGVGTWLTLRADRVAGNQPVEDRDIVVTMEESSPAERRDTSPVPRANTT
;
A
#
# COMPACT_ATOMS: atom_id res chain seq x y z
N MET A 1 20.37 4.12 18.63
CA MET A 1 18.98 4.41 18.21
C MET A 1 18.21 3.13 17.87
N ALA A 2 18.70 2.21 17.07
CA ALA A 2 18.02 0.99 16.63
C ALA A 2 17.42 0.15 17.77
N ALA A 3 18.19 -0.22 18.80
CA ALA A 3 17.69 -1.00 19.92
C ALA A 3 16.53 -0.33 20.68
N ARG A 4 16.53 1.00 20.77
CA ARG A 4 15.48 1.77 21.47
C ARG A 4 14.18 1.77 20.66
N LEU A 5 14.25 1.96 19.35
CA LEU A 5 13.08 1.90 18.47
C LEU A 5 12.48 0.49 18.48
N SER A 6 13.28 -0.56 18.31
CA SER A 6 12.82 -1.95 18.41
C SER A 6 12.12 -2.24 19.71
N ALA A 7 12.72 -1.87 20.84
CA ALA A 7 12.12 -2.06 22.17
C ALA A 7 10.79 -1.28 22.32
N ALA A 8 10.71 -0.06 21.78
CA ALA A 8 9.48 0.73 21.82
C ALA A 8 8.36 0.09 20.98
N VAL A 9 8.68 -0.48 19.81
CA VAL A 9 7.73 -1.22 18.97
C VAL A 9 7.25 -2.51 19.66
N GLU A 10 8.10 -3.17 20.45
CA GLU A 10 7.71 -4.38 21.21
C GLU A 10 6.59 -4.13 22.24
N HIS A 11 6.45 -2.90 22.71
CA HIS A 11 5.41 -2.52 23.65
C HIS A 11 4.07 -2.18 22.98
N ILE A 12 4.00 -2.17 21.64
CA ILE A 12 2.74 -1.98 20.94
C ILE A 12 1.88 -3.24 21.09
N ALA A 13 0.71 -3.09 21.72
CA ALA A 13 -0.22 -4.18 21.89
C ALA A 13 -1.05 -4.39 20.60
N ALA A 14 -0.86 -5.53 19.96
CA ALA A 14 -1.67 -5.92 18.79
C ALA A 14 -3.07 -6.45 19.16
N ALA A 15 -3.24 -6.88 20.43
CA ALA A 15 -4.48 -7.50 20.89
C ALA A 15 -5.66 -6.52 20.86
N GLY A 16 -6.63 -6.78 19.96
CA GLY A 16 -7.85 -6.00 19.83
C GLY A 16 -7.71 -4.68 19.04
N ALA A 17 -6.53 -4.35 18.51
CA ALA A 17 -6.34 -3.21 17.64
C ALA A 17 -6.78 -3.57 16.20
N ASP A 18 -7.51 -2.67 15.54
CA ASP A 18 -7.68 -2.73 14.10
C ASP A 18 -6.37 -2.34 13.40
N ASP A 19 -6.27 -2.64 12.10
CA ASP A 19 -5.07 -2.40 11.31
C ASP A 19 -4.68 -0.92 11.21
N ARG A 20 -5.66 -0.02 11.21
CA ARG A 20 -5.43 1.43 11.14
C ARG A 20 -4.88 1.96 12.46
N SER A 21 -5.48 1.56 13.59
CA SER A 21 -5.02 1.93 14.92
C SER A 21 -3.61 1.40 15.19
N LEU A 22 -3.31 0.16 14.79
CA LEU A 22 -1.97 -0.41 14.91
C LEU A 22 -0.95 0.42 14.12
N ARG A 23 -1.22 0.73 12.85
CA ARG A 23 -0.30 1.51 12.01
C ARG A 23 -0.10 2.93 12.53
N SER A 24 -1.14 3.56 13.08
CA SER A 24 -1.02 4.86 13.73
C SER A 24 -0.09 4.80 14.93
N GLN A 25 -0.22 3.80 15.81
CA GLN A 25 0.68 3.61 16.95
C GLN A 25 2.13 3.35 16.51
N VAL A 26 2.34 2.57 15.43
CA VAL A 26 3.67 2.36 14.85
C VAL A 26 4.27 3.67 14.36
N LEU A 27 3.50 4.51 13.66
CA LEU A 27 3.95 5.83 13.20
C LEU A 27 4.30 6.76 14.37
N ASP A 28 3.47 6.80 15.42
CA ASP A 28 3.74 7.59 16.62
C ASP A 28 5.04 7.17 17.33
N VAL A 29 5.29 5.86 17.36
CA VAL A 29 6.55 5.34 17.94
C VAL A 29 7.74 5.70 17.04
N ILE A 30 7.64 5.50 15.71
CA ILE A 30 8.71 5.85 14.76
C ILE A 30 9.04 7.34 14.86
N GLN A 31 8.03 8.23 14.89
CA GLN A 31 8.22 9.68 14.92
C GLN A 31 9.09 10.18 16.09
N ARG A 32 9.12 9.45 17.20
CA ARG A 32 9.94 9.80 18.37
C ARG A 32 11.43 9.57 18.15
N TYR A 33 11.81 8.75 17.19
CA TYR A 33 13.19 8.33 16.92
C TYR A 33 13.67 8.76 15.54
N VAL A 34 12.77 8.76 14.57
CA VAL A 34 13.00 9.08 13.17
C VAL A 34 11.93 10.08 12.76
N SER A 35 12.30 11.36 12.75
CA SER A 35 11.36 12.43 12.39
C SER A 35 11.00 12.37 10.90
N PHE A 36 9.78 12.72 10.55
CA PHE A 36 9.31 12.85 9.17
C PHE A 36 8.21 13.91 9.09
N ASP A 37 8.01 14.48 7.90
CA ASP A 37 7.00 15.52 7.67
C ASP A 37 5.70 14.95 7.08
N VAL A 38 5.81 13.86 6.28
CA VAL A 38 4.72 13.23 5.55
C VAL A 38 4.95 11.72 5.53
N TYR A 39 3.90 10.95 5.45
CA TYR A 39 4.00 9.49 5.36
C TYR A 39 2.94 8.87 4.43
N ALA A 40 3.28 7.69 3.92
CA ALA A 40 2.35 6.77 3.29
C ALA A 40 2.63 5.36 3.81
N PHE A 41 1.72 4.82 4.60
CA PHE A 41 1.79 3.48 5.16
C PHE A 41 0.65 2.64 4.58
N LEU A 42 0.96 1.72 3.68
CA LEU A 42 -0.01 0.86 3.04
C LEU A 42 0.14 -0.57 3.54
N LEU A 43 -0.98 -1.23 3.77
CA LEU A 43 -0.98 -2.70 3.76
C LEU A 43 -0.82 -3.16 2.31
N THR A 44 -0.34 -4.38 2.13
CA THR A 44 -0.27 -5.04 0.84
C THR A 44 -1.08 -6.33 0.87
N ASP A 45 -1.61 -6.75 -0.27
CA ASP A 45 -2.03 -8.14 -0.43
C ASP A 45 -0.78 -9.02 -0.35
N PRO A 46 -0.70 -9.96 0.60
CA PRO A 46 0.52 -10.73 0.84
C PRO A 46 1.02 -11.53 -0.35
N ALA A 47 0.14 -11.92 -1.26
CA ALA A 47 0.47 -12.74 -2.42
C ALA A 47 0.80 -11.89 -3.68
N THR A 48 0.11 -10.76 -3.88
CA THR A 48 0.28 -9.94 -5.08
C THR A 48 1.17 -8.73 -4.87
N THR A 49 1.53 -8.42 -3.62
CA THR A 49 2.35 -7.26 -3.22
C THR A 49 1.71 -5.90 -3.49
N VAL A 50 0.50 -5.86 -4.04
CA VAL A 50 -0.21 -4.63 -4.38
C VAL A 50 -0.66 -3.90 -3.12
N GLY A 51 -0.42 -2.61 -3.05
CA GLY A 51 -0.82 -1.76 -1.93
C GLY A 51 -2.35 -1.67 -1.84
N CYS A 52 -2.85 -1.87 -0.63
CA CYS A 52 -4.26 -1.74 -0.29
C CYS A 52 -4.39 -1.03 1.07
N SER A 53 -5.61 -0.74 1.53
CA SER A 53 -5.86 -0.12 2.84
C SER A 53 -4.85 1.00 3.19
N PRO A 54 -4.81 2.12 2.45
CA PRO A 54 -3.84 3.18 2.67
C PRO A 54 -4.11 3.93 3.98
N LEU A 55 -3.04 4.20 4.74
CA LEU A 55 -2.97 5.17 5.80
C LEU A 55 -1.90 6.18 5.41
N ALA A 56 -2.29 7.36 4.95
CA ALA A 56 -1.36 8.33 4.41
C ALA A 56 -1.80 9.76 4.71
N GLU A 57 -0.82 10.62 4.87
CA GLU A 57 -0.99 12.05 4.95
C GLU A 57 -0.28 12.68 3.75
N VAL A 58 -1.01 12.82 2.64
CA VAL A 58 -0.47 13.40 1.40
C VAL A 58 -0.93 14.83 1.21
N PRO A 59 -0.03 15.75 0.86
CA PRO A 59 -0.34 17.18 0.80
C PRO A 59 -1.37 17.55 -0.27
N ASN A 60 -1.45 16.77 -1.36
CA ASN A 60 -2.34 17.05 -2.49
C ASN A 60 -3.05 15.78 -2.97
N LEU A 61 -4.30 15.60 -2.55
CA LEU A 61 -5.11 14.47 -2.98
C LEU A 61 -5.49 14.51 -4.48
N ALA A 62 -5.52 15.67 -5.11
CA ALA A 62 -5.80 15.76 -6.55
C ALA A 62 -4.65 15.18 -7.38
N ALA A 63 -3.42 15.22 -6.88
CA ALA A 63 -2.26 14.61 -7.52
C ALA A 63 -2.06 13.12 -7.16
N LEU A 64 -2.92 12.55 -6.32
CA LEU A 64 -2.77 11.16 -5.85
C LEU A 64 -2.71 10.12 -7.00
N PRO A 65 -3.53 10.18 -8.06
CA PRO A 65 -3.41 9.24 -9.17
C PRO A 65 -2.04 9.28 -9.82
N HIS A 66 -1.50 10.48 -10.06
CA HIS A 66 -0.17 10.66 -10.64
C HIS A 66 0.94 10.16 -9.71
N LEU A 67 0.87 10.49 -8.42
CA LEU A 67 1.79 10.00 -7.40
C LEU A 67 1.84 8.46 -7.35
N ILE A 68 0.67 7.81 -7.30
CA ILE A 68 0.58 6.34 -7.28
C ILE A 68 1.16 5.76 -8.57
N ARG A 69 0.80 6.30 -9.73
CA ARG A 69 1.34 5.86 -11.02
C ARG A 69 2.87 5.92 -11.05
N LEU A 70 3.47 7.04 -10.64
CA LEU A 70 4.92 7.20 -10.57
C LEU A 70 5.57 6.22 -9.57
N LYS A 71 4.94 6.01 -8.41
CA LYS A 71 5.45 5.07 -7.39
C LYS A 71 5.46 3.62 -7.88
N TYR A 72 4.48 3.22 -8.70
CA TYR A 72 4.43 1.87 -9.27
C TYR A 72 5.39 1.68 -10.44
N LEU A 73 5.63 2.72 -11.24
CA LEU A 73 6.51 2.67 -12.41
C LEU A 73 8.00 2.95 -12.07
N THR A 74 8.30 3.44 -10.87
CA THR A 74 9.69 3.74 -10.50
C THR A 74 10.52 2.47 -10.32
N SER A 75 11.78 2.50 -10.76
CA SER A 75 12.81 1.53 -10.38
C SER A 75 13.56 1.93 -9.10
N VAL A 76 13.44 3.20 -8.67
CA VAL A 76 14.13 3.72 -7.48
C VAL A 76 13.29 3.44 -6.25
N ASN A 77 13.82 2.64 -5.34
CA ASN A 77 13.19 2.27 -4.07
C ASN A 77 11.74 1.77 -4.22
N ARG A 78 11.48 1.00 -5.30
CA ARG A 78 10.26 0.22 -5.36
C ARG A 78 10.27 -0.81 -4.22
N TRP A 79 9.15 -0.97 -3.50
CA TRP A 79 9.09 -1.87 -2.33
C TRP A 79 9.43 -3.33 -2.65
N THR A 80 9.13 -3.80 -3.88
CA THR A 80 9.47 -5.15 -4.34
C THR A 80 10.96 -5.32 -4.70
N GLY A 81 11.72 -4.23 -4.82
CA GLY A 81 13.13 -4.21 -5.18
C GLY A 81 14.05 -3.61 -4.11
N LEU A 82 13.55 -3.39 -2.87
CA LEU A 82 14.39 -2.88 -1.80
C LEU A 82 15.50 -3.89 -1.42
N PRO A 83 16.66 -3.41 -0.91
CA PRO A 83 17.75 -4.27 -0.48
C PRO A 83 17.32 -5.23 0.65
N THR A 84 18.14 -6.23 0.95
CA THR A 84 17.85 -7.28 1.95
C THR A 84 17.52 -6.72 3.35
N SER A 85 18.06 -5.53 3.68
CA SER A 85 17.68 -4.80 4.91
C SER A 85 16.20 -4.43 4.93
N GLY A 86 15.54 -4.38 3.76
CA GLY A 86 14.15 -3.96 3.59
C GLY A 86 13.91 -2.47 3.81
N CYS A 87 14.98 -1.67 3.89
CA CYS A 87 14.94 -0.21 4.03
C CYS A 87 15.98 0.43 3.12
N ALA A 88 15.63 1.56 2.51
CA ALA A 88 16.54 2.40 1.73
C ALA A 88 16.04 3.83 1.68
N THR A 89 16.92 4.80 1.44
CA THR A 89 16.52 6.19 1.19
C THR A 89 16.65 6.56 -0.28
N LEU A 90 15.93 7.60 -0.69
CA LEU A 90 16.04 8.17 -2.03
C LEU A 90 17.50 8.63 -2.29
N GLN A 91 18.11 9.29 -1.31
CA GLN A 91 19.48 9.77 -1.41
C GLN A 91 20.49 8.63 -1.59
N GLN A 92 20.36 7.54 -0.84
CA GLN A 92 21.21 6.35 -1.00
C GLN A 92 21.01 5.71 -2.38
N ALA A 93 19.76 5.52 -2.81
CA ALA A 93 19.45 4.86 -4.07
C ALA A 93 19.86 5.64 -5.32
N THR A 94 20.00 6.98 -5.19
CA THR A 94 20.38 7.87 -6.29
C THR A 94 21.81 8.41 -6.17
N GLY A 95 22.58 7.96 -5.16
CA GLY A 95 23.93 8.46 -4.91
C GLY A 95 23.98 9.97 -4.67
N GLY A 96 22.99 10.50 -3.94
CA GLY A 96 22.87 11.93 -3.64
C GLY A 96 22.32 12.80 -4.79
N ARG A 97 21.74 12.16 -5.82
CA ARG A 97 21.18 12.85 -7.01
C ARG A 97 19.70 12.49 -7.18
N PRO A 98 18.80 13.05 -6.33
CA PRO A 98 17.38 12.69 -6.33
C PRO A 98 16.68 12.94 -7.68
N GLU A 99 17.22 13.83 -8.51
CA GLU A 99 16.76 14.08 -9.87
C GLU A 99 16.86 12.87 -10.81
N GLN A 100 17.56 11.82 -10.45
CA GLN A 100 17.54 10.54 -11.17
C GLN A 100 16.21 9.80 -10.99
N SER A 101 15.47 10.07 -9.91
CA SER A 101 14.13 9.54 -9.70
C SER A 101 13.09 10.35 -10.46
N GLN A 102 12.34 9.69 -11.35
CA GLN A 102 11.21 10.32 -12.05
C GLN A 102 10.15 10.80 -11.04
N LEU A 103 9.84 9.98 -10.03
CA LEU A 103 8.91 10.34 -8.96
C LEU A 103 9.33 11.63 -8.26
N TRP A 104 10.62 11.82 -8.01
CA TRP A 104 11.11 13.04 -7.38
C TRP A 104 10.97 14.25 -8.31
N ARG A 105 11.42 14.14 -9.56
CA ARG A 105 11.34 15.24 -10.53
C ARG A 105 9.93 15.72 -10.81
N GLU A 106 8.99 14.79 -10.94
CA GLU A 106 7.64 15.11 -11.41
C GLU A 106 6.64 15.37 -10.27
N HIS A 107 7.03 15.09 -9.02
CA HIS A 107 6.09 15.24 -7.91
C HIS A 107 6.74 15.72 -6.61
N LEU A 108 7.81 15.07 -6.13
CA LEU A 108 8.32 15.33 -4.79
C LEU A 108 9.12 16.63 -4.70
N ALA A 109 9.78 17.05 -5.79
CA ALA A 109 10.54 18.29 -5.86
C ALA A 109 9.65 19.51 -5.61
N ASP A 110 8.49 19.58 -6.25
CA ASP A 110 7.51 20.67 -6.07
C ASP A 110 6.94 20.74 -4.65
N LEU A 111 6.95 19.63 -3.94
CA LEU A 111 6.54 19.55 -2.53
C LEU A 111 7.69 19.88 -1.56
N GLY A 112 8.88 20.19 -2.07
CA GLY A 112 10.08 20.48 -1.28
C GLY A 112 10.62 19.26 -0.53
N ILE A 113 10.35 18.04 -1.01
CA ILE A 113 10.85 16.81 -0.38
C ILE A 113 12.32 16.61 -0.75
N LEU A 114 13.18 16.57 0.26
CA LEU A 114 14.62 16.32 0.10
C LEU A 114 14.95 14.82 0.07
N ASP A 115 14.29 14.04 0.90
CA ASP A 115 14.57 12.62 1.00
C ASP A 115 13.32 11.81 1.37
N VAL A 116 13.32 10.54 0.98
CA VAL A 116 12.28 9.55 1.27
C VAL A 116 12.94 8.31 1.83
N ALA A 117 12.58 7.90 3.05
CA ALA A 117 12.95 6.60 3.59
C ALA A 117 11.82 5.60 3.30
N SER A 118 12.13 4.58 2.53
CA SER A 118 11.21 3.49 2.17
C SER A 118 11.53 2.25 2.98
N ALA A 119 10.51 1.62 3.57
CA ALA A 119 10.62 0.35 4.29
C ALA A 119 9.55 -0.63 3.81
N VAL A 120 9.91 -1.92 3.69
CA VAL A 120 8.98 -3.00 3.36
C VAL A 120 8.88 -3.99 4.51
N PHE A 121 7.67 -4.42 4.80
CA PHE A 121 7.38 -5.39 5.86
C PHE A 121 7.02 -6.74 5.22
N THR A 122 8.00 -7.62 5.15
CA THR A 122 7.89 -8.94 4.51
C THR A 122 8.58 -10.01 5.34
N ASP A 123 8.05 -11.23 5.29
CA ASP A 123 8.64 -12.43 5.86
C ASP A 123 8.42 -13.64 4.94
N ARG A 124 8.70 -14.85 5.43
CA ARG A 124 8.52 -16.09 4.66
C ARG A 124 7.08 -16.40 4.25
N PHE A 125 6.10 -15.69 4.82
CA PHE A 125 4.68 -15.92 4.58
C PHE A 125 4.09 -14.92 3.58
N GLY A 126 4.76 -13.80 3.31
CA GLY A 126 4.31 -12.82 2.33
C GLY A 126 4.74 -11.38 2.62
N TRP A 127 4.09 -10.49 1.92
CA TRP A 127 4.30 -9.05 1.95
C TRP A 127 3.13 -8.41 2.72
N TRP A 128 3.40 -7.75 3.85
CA TRP A 128 2.38 -7.27 4.77
C TRP A 128 2.12 -5.78 4.67
N GLY A 129 3.08 -5.04 4.14
CA GLY A 129 2.94 -3.60 3.92
C GLY A 129 4.23 -2.93 3.50
N PHE A 130 4.10 -1.67 3.11
CA PHE A 130 5.24 -0.79 2.93
C PHE A 130 4.97 0.59 3.52
N LEU A 131 6.04 1.28 3.87
CA LEU A 131 6.04 2.60 4.48
C LEU A 131 7.02 3.50 3.74
N ASP A 132 6.55 4.67 3.30
CA ASP A 132 7.38 5.77 2.87
C ASP A 132 7.26 6.91 3.89
N LEU A 133 8.40 7.38 4.39
CA LEU A 133 8.53 8.56 5.23
C LEU A 133 9.21 9.65 4.42
N TRP A 134 8.63 10.84 4.36
CA TRP A 134 9.13 11.95 3.56
C TRP A 134 9.64 13.07 4.45
N ARG A 135 10.75 13.68 4.06
CA ARG A 135 11.42 14.74 4.82
C ARG A 135 11.77 15.92 3.93
N ARG A 136 11.53 17.15 4.44
CA ARG A 136 11.75 18.41 3.72
C ARG A 136 13.04 19.11 4.11
N GLN A 137 13.47 19.00 5.35
CA GLN A 137 14.55 19.87 5.88
C GLN A 137 15.92 19.19 5.95
N SER A 138 15.97 17.88 5.93
CA SER A 138 17.21 17.10 6.01
C SER A 138 17.04 15.73 5.37
N CYS A 139 18.15 15.09 4.99
CA CYS A 139 18.16 13.69 4.59
C CYS A 139 18.07 12.78 5.82
N PHE A 140 17.63 11.54 5.62
CA PHE A 140 17.70 10.51 6.65
C PHE A 140 19.15 10.05 6.85
N THR A 141 19.56 9.90 8.09
CA THR A 141 20.90 9.40 8.43
C THR A 141 20.95 7.87 8.37
N ASP A 142 22.16 7.33 8.21
CA ASP A 142 22.37 5.86 8.24
C ASP A 142 21.89 5.23 9.55
N ASP A 143 22.05 5.93 10.68
CA ASP A 143 21.55 5.49 11.99
C ASP A 143 20.03 5.42 12.06
N GLU A 144 19.31 6.33 11.41
CA GLU A 144 17.85 6.33 11.31
C GLU A 144 17.37 5.18 10.41
N VAL A 145 18.03 4.98 9.27
CA VAL A 145 17.74 3.85 8.38
C VAL A 145 17.99 2.51 9.08
N ALA A 146 19.12 2.40 9.79
CA ALA A 146 19.43 1.19 10.59
C ALA A 146 18.41 0.97 11.72
N ALA A 147 17.88 2.05 12.31
CA ALA A 147 16.84 1.94 13.31
C ALA A 147 15.52 1.42 12.74
N LEU A 148 15.09 1.92 11.57
CA LEU A 148 13.92 1.43 10.85
C LEU A 148 14.09 -0.06 10.47
N ALA A 149 15.26 -0.41 9.90
CA ALA A 149 15.59 -1.79 9.52
C ALA A 149 15.56 -2.72 10.74
N GLY A 150 16.07 -2.29 11.89
CA GLY A 150 16.05 -3.08 13.14
C GLY A 150 14.66 -3.29 13.71
N ALA A 151 13.75 -2.33 13.58
CA ALA A 151 12.37 -2.44 14.05
C ALA A 151 11.47 -3.24 13.08
N ARG A 152 11.86 -3.36 11.81
CA ARG A 152 11.08 -3.99 10.74
C ARG A 152 10.56 -5.40 11.08
N PRO A 153 11.36 -6.35 11.61
CA PRO A 153 10.85 -7.71 11.87
C PRO A 153 9.67 -7.72 12.86
N LYS A 154 9.71 -6.86 13.86
CA LYS A 154 8.63 -6.77 14.85
C LYS A 154 7.39 -6.11 14.26
N ILE A 155 7.53 -5.03 13.48
CA ILE A 155 6.41 -4.39 12.76
C ILE A 155 5.79 -5.40 11.79
N THR A 156 6.60 -6.17 11.06
CA THR A 156 6.11 -7.24 10.17
C THR A 156 5.25 -8.25 10.92
N SER A 157 5.69 -8.72 12.09
CA SER A 157 4.90 -9.65 12.92
C SER A 157 3.57 -9.02 13.33
N LEU A 158 3.58 -7.78 13.82
CA LEU A 158 2.36 -7.08 14.25
C LEU A 158 1.36 -6.94 13.10
N LEU A 159 1.81 -6.54 11.91
CA LEU A 159 0.95 -6.41 10.72
C LEU A 159 0.36 -7.75 10.30
N ARG A 160 1.18 -8.81 10.30
CA ARG A 160 0.71 -10.17 10.00
C ARG A 160 -0.33 -10.63 11.01
N ASP A 161 -0.08 -10.44 12.30
CA ASP A 161 -0.94 -10.94 13.37
C ASP A 161 -2.31 -10.25 13.34
N VAL A 162 -2.37 -8.94 13.06
CA VAL A 162 -3.64 -8.20 12.88
C VAL A 162 -4.37 -8.67 11.62
N GLN A 163 -3.66 -8.86 10.51
CA GLN A 163 -4.30 -9.40 9.30
C GLN A 163 -4.77 -10.85 9.51
N ALA A 164 -4.02 -11.68 10.24
CA ALA A 164 -4.44 -13.04 10.57
C ALA A 164 -5.70 -13.07 11.46
N ALA A 165 -5.79 -12.17 12.44
CA ALA A 165 -6.98 -12.06 13.28
C ALA A 165 -8.23 -11.69 12.48
N ALA A 166 -8.08 -10.90 11.41
CA ALA A 166 -9.17 -10.55 10.51
C ALA A 166 -9.79 -11.76 9.77
N PHE A 167 -9.00 -12.81 9.51
CA PHE A 167 -9.51 -14.07 8.91
C PHE A 167 -10.38 -14.90 9.87
N THR A 168 -10.16 -14.76 11.17
CA THR A 168 -10.88 -15.54 12.19
C THR A 168 -12.10 -14.81 12.75
N SER A 169 -12.27 -13.52 12.44
CA SER A 169 -13.41 -12.73 12.89
C SER A 169 -14.67 -13.16 12.15
N ALA A 170 -15.48 -14.02 12.80
CA ALA A 170 -16.83 -14.32 12.35
C ALA A 170 -17.74 -13.13 12.68
N GLY A 171 -18.14 -12.38 11.67
CA GLY A 171 -19.14 -11.31 11.79
C GLY A 171 -20.38 -11.62 10.97
N GLU A 172 -21.49 -11.00 11.31
CA GLU A 172 -22.69 -11.01 10.45
C GLU A 172 -22.32 -10.44 9.08
N VAL A 173 -22.68 -11.18 8.02
CA VAL A 173 -22.46 -10.75 6.64
C VAL A 173 -23.30 -9.48 6.43
N PRO A 174 -22.70 -8.29 6.24
CA PRO A 174 -23.45 -7.13 5.82
C PRO A 174 -24.17 -7.47 4.51
N GLY A 175 -25.38 -6.94 4.30
CA GLY A 175 -26.19 -7.26 3.13
C GLY A 175 -25.35 -7.26 1.84
N GLN A 176 -25.57 -8.28 1.02
CA GLN A 176 -24.77 -8.58 -0.18
C GLN A 176 -24.67 -7.34 -1.08
N ARG A 177 -23.49 -6.70 -1.10
CA ARG A 177 -23.22 -5.60 -2.01
C ARG A 177 -23.02 -6.17 -3.40
N GLY A 178 -23.66 -5.58 -4.40
CA GLY A 178 -23.42 -5.94 -5.80
C GLY A 178 -21.99 -5.59 -6.23
N PRO A 179 -21.52 -6.17 -7.34
CA PRO A 179 -20.20 -5.85 -7.89
C PRO A 179 -20.13 -4.38 -8.29
N GLY A 180 -18.97 -3.76 -8.03
CA GLY A 180 -18.63 -2.41 -8.47
C GLY A 180 -17.68 -2.45 -9.65
N ALA A 181 -17.73 -1.43 -10.50
CA ALA A 181 -16.76 -1.22 -11.57
C ALA A 181 -16.41 0.28 -11.68
N LEU A 182 -15.11 0.54 -11.81
CA LEU A 182 -14.54 1.87 -11.98
C LEU A 182 -13.68 1.85 -13.25
N VAL A 183 -13.92 2.78 -14.16
CA VAL A 183 -13.09 2.93 -15.36
C VAL A 183 -12.18 4.13 -15.19
N LEU A 184 -10.90 3.90 -15.41
CA LEU A 184 -9.82 4.88 -15.32
C LEU A 184 -9.17 5.10 -16.68
N SER A 185 -8.73 6.32 -16.95
CA SER A 185 -7.83 6.58 -18.07
C SER A 185 -6.44 5.95 -17.81
N PRO A 186 -5.53 5.86 -18.81
CA PRO A 186 -4.13 5.48 -18.59
C PRO A 186 -3.37 6.36 -17.60
N ALA A 187 -3.84 7.61 -17.40
CA ALA A 187 -3.34 8.52 -16.39
C ALA A 187 -4.01 8.34 -15.00
N LEU A 188 -4.81 7.28 -14.82
CA LEU A 188 -5.57 6.95 -13.62
C LEU A 188 -6.65 7.98 -13.25
N THR A 189 -7.10 8.80 -14.19
CA THR A 189 -8.24 9.71 -13.98
C THR A 189 -9.55 8.93 -14.09
N VAL A 190 -10.46 9.12 -13.16
CA VAL A 190 -11.78 8.48 -13.15
C VAL A 190 -12.60 8.95 -14.36
N ARG A 191 -13.07 8.02 -15.17
CA ARG A 191 -13.94 8.26 -16.33
C ARG A 191 -15.41 8.05 -15.97
N VAL A 192 -15.71 6.84 -15.52
CA VAL A 192 -17.07 6.41 -15.15
C VAL A 192 -16.98 5.35 -14.04
N GLN A 193 -18.05 5.20 -13.27
CA GLN A 193 -18.17 4.17 -12.25
C GLN A 193 -19.63 3.74 -12.08
N THR A 194 -19.83 2.51 -11.60
CA THR A 194 -21.16 2.04 -11.20
C THR A 194 -21.55 2.62 -9.84
N PRO A 195 -22.86 2.74 -9.52
CA PRO A 195 -23.29 3.24 -8.21
C PRO A 195 -22.69 2.46 -7.03
N GLN A 196 -22.61 1.13 -7.12
CA GLN A 196 -22.07 0.25 -6.09
C GLN A 196 -20.59 0.50 -5.79
N THR A 197 -19.85 1.08 -6.74
CA THR A 197 -18.45 1.44 -6.56
C THR A 197 -18.25 2.41 -5.40
N GLN A 198 -19.15 3.38 -5.22
CA GLN A 198 -19.03 4.36 -4.13
C GLN A 198 -19.15 3.69 -2.76
N ASP A 199 -20.02 2.70 -2.61
CA ASP A 199 -20.18 1.95 -1.36
C ASP A 199 -18.92 1.17 -1.01
N TRP A 200 -18.29 0.55 -2.02
CA TRP A 200 -17.02 -0.15 -1.84
C TRP A 200 -15.88 0.79 -1.49
N LEU A 201 -15.76 1.91 -2.21
CA LEU A 201 -14.71 2.91 -1.94
C LEU A 201 -14.85 3.53 -0.54
N ALA A 202 -16.09 3.81 -0.10
CA ALA A 202 -16.36 4.33 1.24
C ALA A 202 -16.03 3.31 2.34
N ALA A 203 -16.19 2.01 2.06
CA ALA A 203 -15.81 0.95 2.98
C ALA A 203 -14.28 0.77 3.06
N LEU A 204 -13.57 0.95 1.94
CA LEU A 204 -12.10 0.86 1.89
C LEU A 204 -11.41 2.01 2.62
N VAL A 205 -11.86 3.22 2.36
CA VAL A 205 -11.34 4.45 2.97
C VAL A 205 -12.52 5.33 3.33
N PRO A 206 -12.95 5.33 4.59
CA PRO A 206 -14.06 6.17 5.02
C PRO A 206 -13.82 7.62 4.63
N PRO A 207 -14.78 8.27 3.95
CA PRO A 207 -14.60 9.62 3.47
C PRO A 207 -14.49 10.61 4.64
N LEU A 208 -13.62 11.60 4.49
CA LEU A 208 -13.60 12.76 5.37
C LEU A 208 -14.85 13.59 5.13
N SER A 209 -15.36 14.27 6.18
CA SER A 209 -16.57 15.09 6.13
C SER A 209 -16.55 16.05 4.93
N GLY A 210 -17.59 15.99 4.09
CA GLY A 210 -17.76 16.88 2.92
C GLY A 210 -16.97 16.50 1.66
N ARG A 211 -16.28 15.33 1.63
CA ARG A 211 -15.58 14.83 0.45
C ARG A 211 -16.07 13.44 0.08
N GLY A 212 -16.06 13.14 -1.22
CA GLY A 212 -16.32 11.79 -1.72
C GLY A 212 -15.19 10.81 -1.34
N PRO A 213 -15.46 9.50 -1.41
CA PRO A 213 -14.43 8.48 -1.14
C PRO A 213 -13.29 8.55 -2.15
N VAL A 214 -12.05 8.38 -1.66
CA VAL A 214 -10.84 8.39 -2.50
C VAL A 214 -10.55 6.98 -3.01
N PRO A 215 -10.49 6.75 -4.33
CA PRO A 215 -10.30 5.40 -4.89
C PRO A 215 -8.83 4.94 -4.87
N ALA A 216 -8.09 5.19 -3.78
CA ALA A 216 -6.66 4.92 -3.69
C ALA A 216 -6.29 3.44 -3.94
N SER A 217 -7.07 2.49 -3.41
CA SER A 217 -6.83 1.06 -3.65
C SER A 217 -7.07 0.68 -5.11
N ALA A 218 -8.05 1.29 -5.78
CA ALA A 218 -8.29 1.09 -7.21
C ALA A 218 -7.14 1.65 -8.05
N TYR A 219 -6.60 2.82 -7.69
CA TYR A 219 -5.42 3.38 -8.34
C TYR A 219 -4.20 2.47 -8.19
N ASN A 220 -3.99 1.86 -7.01
CA ASN A 220 -2.88 0.94 -6.77
C ASN A 220 -2.97 -0.30 -7.68
N VAL A 221 -4.15 -0.91 -7.79
CA VAL A 221 -4.37 -2.10 -8.65
C VAL A 221 -4.20 -1.73 -10.12
N ALA A 222 -4.74 -0.59 -10.56
CA ALA A 222 -4.56 -0.09 -11.93
C ALA A 222 -3.10 0.27 -12.23
N ALA A 223 -2.39 0.89 -11.29
CA ALA A 223 -0.96 1.21 -11.44
C ALA A 223 -0.09 -0.06 -11.48
N GLN A 224 -0.48 -1.14 -10.79
CA GLN A 224 0.17 -2.44 -10.91
C GLN A 224 0.02 -3.02 -12.33
N LEU A 225 -1.15 -2.88 -12.97
CA LEU A 225 -1.31 -3.27 -14.36
C LEU A 225 -0.32 -2.51 -15.27
N LEU A 226 -0.21 -1.20 -15.09
CA LEU A 226 0.77 -0.39 -15.82
C LEU A 226 2.21 -0.84 -15.57
N ALA A 227 2.55 -1.25 -14.35
CA ALA A 227 3.87 -1.75 -13.99
C ALA A 227 4.19 -3.09 -14.67
N ILE A 228 3.21 -3.97 -14.83
CA ILE A 228 3.32 -5.22 -15.58
C ILE A 228 3.58 -4.92 -17.06
N GLU A 229 2.78 -4.05 -17.66
CA GLU A 229 2.91 -3.65 -19.07
C GLU A 229 4.27 -3.00 -19.37
N ALA A 230 4.78 -2.21 -18.41
CA ALA A 230 6.11 -1.59 -18.50
C ALA A 230 7.26 -2.54 -18.13
N SER A 231 6.99 -3.82 -17.83
CA SER A 231 7.98 -4.81 -17.40
C SER A 231 8.76 -4.40 -16.13
N VAL A 232 8.18 -3.58 -15.28
CA VAL A 232 8.74 -3.15 -13.99
C VAL A 232 8.44 -4.18 -12.90
N ASP A 233 7.31 -4.87 -13.01
CA ASP A 233 6.85 -5.89 -12.06
C ASP A 233 6.11 -7.02 -12.79
N SER A 234 5.99 -8.18 -12.15
CA SER A 234 5.28 -9.35 -12.69
C SER A 234 4.16 -9.87 -11.78
N HIS A 235 3.93 -9.24 -10.62
CA HIS A 235 2.86 -9.65 -9.73
C HIS A 235 1.49 -9.25 -10.32
N PRO A 236 0.43 -10.05 -10.09
CA PRO A 236 -0.90 -9.79 -10.65
C PRO A 236 -1.46 -8.42 -10.25
N ALA A 237 -2.17 -7.76 -11.18
CA ALA A 237 -2.89 -6.50 -10.94
C ALA A 237 -4.19 -6.75 -10.14
N GLN A 238 -4.03 -7.25 -8.93
CA GLN A 238 -5.10 -7.65 -8.04
C GLN A 238 -4.72 -7.34 -6.59
N ALA A 239 -5.70 -6.98 -5.76
CA ALA A 239 -5.54 -6.88 -4.32
C ALA A 239 -6.78 -7.40 -3.61
N ARG A 240 -6.58 -8.07 -2.47
CA ARG A 240 -7.63 -8.48 -1.54
C ARG A 240 -7.50 -7.67 -0.27
N VAL A 241 -8.62 -7.12 0.17
CA VAL A 241 -8.66 -6.19 1.30
C VAL A 241 -9.71 -6.63 2.29
N HIS A 242 -9.36 -6.69 3.56
CA HIS A 242 -10.31 -6.92 4.64
C HIS A 242 -11.05 -5.63 4.98
N LEU A 243 -12.37 -5.65 4.97
CA LEU A 243 -13.24 -4.50 5.26
C LEU A 243 -13.84 -4.51 6.68
N GLY A 244 -13.36 -5.41 7.53
CA GLY A 244 -13.95 -5.65 8.85
C GLY A 244 -15.07 -6.70 8.80
N VAL A 245 -15.42 -7.24 9.98
CA VAL A 245 -16.54 -8.18 10.18
C VAL A 245 -16.52 -9.38 9.21
N GLY A 246 -15.33 -9.92 8.89
CA GLY A 246 -15.19 -11.08 8.00
C GLY A 246 -15.45 -10.82 6.51
N THR A 247 -15.71 -9.57 6.12
CA THR A 247 -15.92 -9.20 4.71
C THR A 247 -14.58 -8.93 4.01
N TRP A 248 -14.37 -9.59 2.90
CA TRP A 248 -13.19 -9.41 2.05
C TRP A 248 -13.61 -8.91 0.67
N LEU A 249 -12.91 -7.92 0.18
CA LEU A 249 -13.08 -7.33 -1.14
C LEU A 249 -11.90 -7.71 -2.03
N THR A 250 -12.19 -8.20 -3.23
CA THR A 250 -11.20 -8.37 -4.29
C THR A 250 -11.33 -7.24 -5.30
N LEU A 251 -10.20 -6.56 -5.57
CA LEU A 251 -10.06 -5.61 -6.66
C LEU A 251 -9.20 -6.23 -7.75
N ARG A 252 -9.59 -6.07 -9.01
CA ARG A 252 -8.80 -6.49 -10.19
C ARG A 252 -8.79 -5.38 -11.22
N ALA A 253 -7.65 -5.17 -11.87
CA ALA A 253 -7.54 -4.24 -12.99
C ALA A 253 -7.25 -5.00 -14.29
N ASP A 254 -7.90 -4.55 -15.36
CA ASP A 254 -7.68 -5.05 -16.71
C ASP A 254 -7.89 -3.94 -17.72
N ARG A 255 -7.38 -4.11 -18.96
CA ARG A 255 -7.62 -3.16 -20.04
C ARG A 255 -9.00 -3.35 -20.64
N VAL A 256 -9.69 -2.25 -20.89
CA VAL A 256 -10.93 -2.26 -21.65
C VAL A 256 -10.62 -2.69 -23.10
N ALA A 257 -11.41 -3.61 -23.64
CA ALA A 257 -11.26 -4.03 -25.03
C ALA A 257 -11.54 -2.84 -25.99
N GLY A 258 -10.78 -2.74 -27.05
CA GLY A 258 -10.93 -1.65 -28.04
C GLY A 258 -9.94 -1.77 -29.19
N ASN A 259 -10.09 -0.91 -30.19
CA ASN A 259 -9.25 -0.88 -31.39
C ASN A 259 -8.01 0.04 -31.26
N GLN A 260 -7.88 0.75 -30.15
CA GLN A 260 -6.73 1.60 -29.84
C GLN A 260 -5.53 0.75 -29.40
N PRO A 261 -4.28 1.28 -29.48
CA PRO A 261 -3.12 0.68 -28.85
C PRO A 261 -3.39 0.37 -27.37
N VAL A 262 -2.80 -0.70 -26.85
CA VAL A 262 -3.10 -1.18 -25.47
C VAL A 262 -2.83 -0.10 -24.44
N GLU A 263 -1.74 0.64 -24.59
CA GLU A 263 -1.31 1.73 -23.70
C GLU A 263 -2.32 2.90 -23.62
N ASP A 264 -3.12 3.11 -24.67
CA ASP A 264 -4.10 4.20 -24.76
C ASP A 264 -5.50 3.80 -24.28
N ARG A 265 -5.74 2.50 -24.06
CA ARG A 265 -7.04 2.01 -23.61
C ARG A 265 -7.27 2.35 -22.15
N ASP A 266 -8.53 2.61 -21.82
CA ASP A 266 -8.94 2.77 -20.43
C ASP A 266 -8.72 1.48 -19.65
N ILE A 267 -8.62 1.60 -18.31
CA ILE A 267 -8.44 0.51 -17.37
C ILE A 267 -9.75 0.34 -16.59
N VAL A 268 -10.31 -0.86 -16.59
CA VAL A 268 -11.42 -1.20 -15.70
C VAL A 268 -10.89 -1.81 -14.41
N VAL A 269 -11.36 -1.31 -13.27
CA VAL A 269 -11.15 -1.93 -11.96
C VAL A 269 -12.46 -2.48 -11.47
N THR A 270 -12.54 -3.80 -11.32
CA THR A 270 -13.69 -4.48 -10.73
C THR A 270 -13.52 -4.64 -9.23
N MET A 271 -14.62 -4.58 -8.50
CA MET A 271 -14.71 -4.68 -7.05
C MET A 271 -15.82 -5.66 -6.71
N GLU A 272 -15.47 -6.77 -6.05
CA GLU A 272 -16.43 -7.80 -5.68
C GLU A 272 -16.07 -8.48 -4.37
N GLU A 273 -17.04 -9.00 -3.67
CA GLU A 273 -16.78 -9.76 -2.46
C GLU A 273 -15.92 -10.99 -2.79
N SER A 274 -14.83 -11.16 -2.03
CA SER A 274 -13.90 -12.28 -2.26
C SER A 274 -14.57 -13.62 -2.00
N SER A 275 -14.43 -14.55 -2.93
CA SER A 275 -14.89 -15.92 -2.78
C SER A 275 -14.14 -16.62 -1.62
N PRO A 276 -14.72 -17.70 -1.03
CA PRO A 276 -14.01 -18.49 -0.02
C PRO A 276 -12.67 -19.08 -0.49
N ALA A 277 -12.52 -19.33 -1.78
CA ALA A 277 -11.25 -19.81 -2.37
C ALA A 277 -10.19 -18.70 -2.35
N GLU A 278 -10.52 -17.51 -2.81
CA GLU A 278 -9.61 -16.35 -2.81
C GLU A 278 -9.17 -15.94 -1.41
N ARG A 279 -10.07 -16.04 -0.42
CA ARG A 279 -9.73 -15.77 0.98
C ARG A 279 -8.67 -16.72 1.51
N ARG A 280 -8.72 -18.00 1.13
CA ARG A 280 -7.72 -19.01 1.56
C ARG A 280 -6.33 -18.76 1.01
N ASP A 281 -6.20 -18.17 -0.16
CA ASP A 281 -4.90 -17.85 -0.76
C ASP A 281 -4.17 -16.70 -0.06
N THR A 282 -4.87 -15.88 0.73
CA THR A 282 -4.29 -14.82 1.56
C THR A 282 -4.02 -15.24 3.00
N SER A 283 -4.44 -16.45 3.41
CA SER A 283 -4.27 -16.88 4.80
C SER A 283 -2.81 -16.99 5.18
N PRO A 284 -2.36 -16.33 6.26
CA PRO A 284 -1.00 -16.46 6.78
C PRO A 284 -0.73 -17.81 7.47
N VAL A 285 -1.74 -18.68 7.55
CA VAL A 285 -1.61 -20.01 8.13
C VAL A 285 -0.97 -20.95 7.10
N PRO A 286 0.13 -21.66 7.44
CA PRO A 286 0.74 -22.63 6.54
C PRO A 286 -0.30 -23.66 6.09
N ARG A 287 -0.37 -23.94 4.79
CA ARG A 287 -1.14 -25.07 4.29
C ARG A 287 -0.61 -26.33 4.98
N ALA A 288 -1.43 -27.02 5.76
CA ALA A 288 -1.10 -28.37 6.21
C ALA A 288 -0.87 -29.20 4.94
N ASN A 289 0.34 -29.69 4.75
CA ASN A 289 0.63 -30.65 3.69
C ASN A 289 -0.27 -31.87 3.95
N THR A 290 -1.35 -31.98 3.20
CA THR A 290 -2.08 -33.24 3.05
C THR A 290 -1.23 -34.15 2.18
N THR A 291 -0.43 -34.98 2.86
CA THR A 291 0.19 -36.18 2.26
C THR A 291 -0.90 -37.19 1.95
#